data_0958251b30a2038a15bd2b2f2a438503
#
_entry.id   0958251b30a2038a15bd2b2f2a438503
#
_cell.length_a   1.000
_cell.length_b   1.000
_cell.length_c   1.000
_cell.angle_alpha   90.00
_cell.angle_beta   90.00
_cell.angle_gamma   90.00
#
_symmetry.space_group_name_H-M   'P 1'
#
loop_
_entity.id
_entity.type
_entity.pdbx_description
1 polymer ?
#
loop_
_entity_poly.entity_id
_entity_poly.type
_entity_poly.pdbx_seq_one_letter_code
_entity_poly.pdbx_strand_id
1 'polypeptide(L)'
;MTQIKDPLNNYIDNPEKGAHDSAQWAGKWTTERYTAKKRANFEAVDSYLSQPVGKLLDIGCGFAHESRCFGEKYGTELWLLDGNQKNNVDKSDTASYGKWNTTTDDLYFYHTFDFLDAKLQELGTKNYHLIDTNNIDIAEDVKFDLITSWLSCGHHYPVKTYIDLMKKHSHKNTRIILDIRCKGTKTNFIGVDGFEIVNVVSDAGGKKRATVEIKLI
;
A
#
# COMPACT_ATOMS: atom_id res chain seq x y z
N MET A 1 30.41 -7.87 -5.80
CA MET A 1 28.96 -7.66 -5.78
C MET A 1 28.63 -6.97 -4.47
N THR A 2 28.43 -5.67 -4.49
CA THR A 2 27.98 -4.92 -3.32
C THR A 2 26.52 -5.29 -3.10
N GLN A 3 26.21 -5.99 -2.02
CA GLN A 3 24.82 -6.19 -1.62
C GLN A 3 24.19 -4.80 -1.44
N ILE A 4 23.28 -4.45 -2.32
CA ILE A 4 22.44 -3.27 -2.15
C ILE A 4 21.61 -3.57 -0.91
N LYS A 5 21.97 -2.94 0.21
CA LYS A 5 21.17 -3.04 1.43
C LYS A 5 19.79 -2.45 1.12
N ASP A 6 18.77 -3.27 1.24
CA ASP A 6 17.39 -2.81 1.12
C ASP A 6 17.18 -1.63 2.08
N PRO A 7 16.62 -0.51 1.61
CA PRO A 7 16.34 0.68 2.46
C PRO A 7 15.55 0.35 3.72
N LEU A 8 14.73 -0.68 3.70
CA LEU A 8 14.04 -1.19 4.88
C LEU A 8 14.98 -1.64 6.00
N ASN A 9 16.19 -2.07 5.70
CA ASN A 9 17.16 -2.43 6.73
C ASN A 9 17.42 -1.27 7.69
N ASN A 10 17.60 -0.05 7.14
CA ASN A 10 17.82 1.13 7.98
C ASN A 10 16.60 1.50 8.84
N TYR A 11 15.41 1.09 8.42
CA TYR A 11 14.16 1.37 9.13
C TYR A 11 13.87 0.33 10.20
N ILE A 12 14.18 -0.93 9.92
CA ILE A 12 14.07 -2.04 10.87
C ILE A 12 15.14 -1.91 11.95
N ASP A 13 16.36 -1.49 11.57
CA ASP A 13 17.51 -1.35 12.46
C ASP A 13 17.52 -0.02 13.23
N ASN A 14 16.73 0.98 12.83
CA ASN A 14 16.62 2.29 13.48
C ASN A 14 15.17 2.69 13.72
N PRO A 15 14.50 2.06 14.67
CA PRO A 15 13.09 2.32 14.99
C PRO A 15 12.81 3.77 15.41
N GLU A 16 13.82 4.49 15.91
CA GLU A 16 13.72 5.92 16.28
C GLU A 16 13.47 6.85 15.08
N LYS A 17 13.82 6.41 13.86
CA LYS A 17 13.61 7.17 12.62
C LYS A 17 12.34 6.78 11.87
N GLY A 18 11.66 5.76 12.34
CA GLY A 18 10.50 5.19 11.72
C GLY A 18 9.28 5.17 12.61
N ALA A 19 8.21 4.66 12.05
CA ALA A 19 6.96 4.53 12.75
C ALA A 19 7.05 3.60 13.96
N HIS A 20 6.18 3.85 14.91
CA HIS A 20 5.99 3.06 16.13
C HIS A 20 5.93 1.53 15.87
N ASP A 21 5.41 1.11 14.73
CA ASP A 21 5.30 -0.31 14.38
C ASP A 21 6.62 -0.94 13.89
N SER A 22 7.59 -0.15 13.44
CA SER A 22 8.87 -0.70 12.98
C SER A 22 9.61 -1.41 14.12
N ALA A 23 9.53 -0.91 15.35
CA ALA A 23 10.11 -1.54 16.53
C ALA A 23 9.46 -2.89 16.85
N GLN A 24 8.14 -3.04 16.67
CA GLN A 24 7.44 -4.32 16.86
C GLN A 24 7.81 -5.35 15.79
N TRP A 25 8.14 -4.89 14.60
CA TRP A 25 8.43 -5.75 13.46
C TRP A 25 9.91 -6.05 13.29
N ALA A 26 10.80 -5.18 13.78
CA ALA A 26 12.26 -5.33 13.69
C ALA A 26 12.75 -6.68 14.21
N GLY A 27 12.16 -7.17 15.30
CA GLY A 27 12.49 -8.49 15.87
C GLY A 27 11.82 -9.69 15.18
N LYS A 28 10.84 -9.47 14.29
CA LYS A 28 10.02 -10.55 13.69
C LYS A 28 10.36 -10.81 12.22
N TRP A 29 10.95 -9.84 11.53
CA TRP A 29 11.20 -9.92 10.10
C TRP A 29 12.65 -9.56 9.83
N THR A 30 13.47 -10.51 9.40
CA THR A 30 14.70 -10.20 8.70
C THR A 30 14.36 -9.56 7.36
N THR A 31 15.25 -8.76 6.83
CA THR A 31 15.04 -8.11 5.53
C THR A 31 14.71 -9.10 4.42
N GLU A 32 15.45 -10.20 4.34
CA GLU A 32 15.21 -11.26 3.35
C GLU A 32 13.80 -11.84 3.48
N ARG A 33 13.37 -12.13 4.69
CA ARG A 33 12.03 -12.67 4.93
C ARG A 33 10.95 -11.67 4.57
N TYR A 34 11.15 -10.40 4.87
CA TYR A 34 10.20 -9.34 4.54
C TYR A 34 10.12 -9.15 3.02
N THR A 35 11.25 -9.00 2.35
CA THR A 35 11.33 -8.85 0.89
C THR A 35 10.72 -10.06 0.17
N ALA A 36 11.03 -11.28 0.61
CA ALA A 36 10.44 -12.50 0.04
C ALA A 36 8.91 -12.50 0.17
N LYS A 37 8.37 -12.07 1.32
CA LYS A 37 6.92 -11.97 1.51
C LYS A 37 6.29 -10.93 0.61
N LYS A 38 6.91 -9.76 0.46
CA LYS A 38 6.44 -8.69 -0.40
C LYS A 38 6.45 -9.12 -1.87
N ARG A 39 7.51 -9.80 -2.29
CA ARG A 39 7.58 -10.41 -3.62
C ARG A 39 6.50 -11.47 -3.83
N ALA A 40 6.24 -12.33 -2.86
CA ALA A 40 5.16 -13.31 -2.95
C ALA A 40 3.75 -12.67 -3.06
N ASN A 41 3.52 -11.54 -2.40
CA ASN A 41 2.29 -10.77 -2.58
C ASN A 41 2.16 -10.27 -4.03
N PHE A 42 3.23 -9.65 -4.56
CA PHE A 42 3.28 -9.23 -5.95
C PHE A 42 3.02 -10.40 -6.90
N GLU A 43 3.74 -11.53 -6.75
CA GLU A 43 3.61 -12.70 -7.62
C GLU A 43 2.19 -13.27 -7.63
N ALA A 44 1.51 -13.29 -6.49
CA ALA A 44 0.12 -13.74 -6.41
C ALA A 44 -0.82 -12.84 -7.22
N VAL A 45 -0.67 -11.52 -7.11
CA VAL A 45 -1.48 -10.55 -7.87
C VAL A 45 -1.12 -10.57 -9.35
N ASP A 46 0.16 -10.60 -9.67
CA ASP A 46 0.66 -10.65 -11.03
C ASP A 46 0.15 -11.88 -11.79
N SER A 47 0.23 -13.06 -11.16
CA SER A 47 -0.30 -14.30 -11.71
C SER A 47 -1.81 -14.26 -11.91
N TYR A 48 -2.51 -13.61 -11.01
CA TYR A 48 -3.96 -13.45 -11.07
C TYR A 48 -4.39 -12.49 -12.19
N LEU A 49 -3.70 -11.37 -12.37
CA LEU A 49 -3.99 -10.39 -13.43
C LEU A 49 -3.72 -10.97 -14.82
N SER A 50 -2.67 -11.77 -14.96
CA SER A 50 -2.25 -12.44 -16.20
C SER A 50 -2.01 -11.49 -17.38
N GLN A 51 -1.75 -10.19 -17.11
CA GLN A 51 -1.51 -9.17 -18.12
C GLN A 51 -0.63 -8.04 -17.57
N PRO A 52 0.11 -7.33 -18.44
CA PRO A 52 0.87 -6.16 -18.03
C PRO A 52 -0.01 -5.05 -17.45
N VAL A 53 0.55 -4.30 -16.51
CA VAL A 53 -0.06 -3.13 -15.88
C VAL A 53 0.68 -1.89 -16.38
N GLY A 54 -0.02 -0.97 -17.05
CA GLY A 54 0.56 0.28 -17.56
C GLY A 54 0.67 1.34 -16.47
N LYS A 55 -0.45 1.61 -15.75
CA LYS A 55 -0.52 2.58 -14.65
C LYS A 55 -1.06 1.94 -13.38
N LEU A 56 -0.38 2.16 -12.27
CA LEU A 56 -0.75 1.61 -10.96
C LEU A 56 -0.85 2.73 -9.92
N LEU A 57 -1.98 2.75 -9.18
CA LEU A 57 -2.12 3.53 -7.95
C LEU A 57 -1.96 2.60 -6.74
N ASP A 58 -1.01 2.90 -5.86
CA ASP A 58 -0.82 2.19 -4.59
C ASP A 58 -1.23 3.08 -3.42
N ILE A 59 -2.33 2.72 -2.75
CA ILE A 59 -2.91 3.48 -1.65
C ILE A 59 -2.31 3.03 -0.33
N GLY A 60 -1.54 3.92 0.32
CA GLY A 60 -0.75 3.59 1.49
C GLY A 60 0.46 2.75 1.12
N CYS A 61 1.24 3.26 0.18
CA CYS A 61 2.30 2.52 -0.50
C CYS A 61 3.46 2.12 0.44
N GLY A 62 3.65 2.81 1.57
CA GLY A 62 4.81 2.61 2.43
C GLY A 62 6.11 2.75 1.62
N PHE A 63 6.91 1.68 1.57
CA PHE A 63 8.14 1.63 0.76
C PHE A 63 7.94 1.12 -0.67
N ALA A 64 6.69 1.03 -1.12
CA ALA A 64 6.32 0.65 -2.47
C ALA A 64 6.92 -0.68 -2.96
N HIS A 65 7.13 -1.64 -2.06
CA HIS A 65 7.81 -2.91 -2.42
C HIS A 65 7.09 -3.69 -3.51
N GLU A 66 5.80 -3.91 -3.33
CA GLU A 66 5.00 -4.65 -4.29
C GLU A 66 4.85 -3.86 -5.60
N SER A 67 4.62 -2.55 -5.49
CA SER A 67 4.44 -1.67 -6.65
C SER A 67 5.70 -1.57 -7.49
N ARG A 68 6.88 -1.50 -6.85
CA ARG A 68 8.17 -1.53 -7.56
C ARG A 68 8.35 -2.78 -8.39
N CYS A 69 7.88 -3.95 -7.92
CA CYS A 69 7.96 -5.17 -8.71
C CYS A 69 7.18 -5.06 -10.03
N PHE A 70 6.04 -4.35 -10.05
CA PHE A 70 5.33 -4.04 -11.30
C PHE A 70 6.15 -3.10 -12.19
N GLY A 71 6.76 -2.06 -11.62
CA GLY A 71 7.67 -1.16 -12.33
C GLY A 71 8.86 -1.89 -12.96
N GLU A 72 9.50 -2.77 -12.20
CA GLU A 72 10.64 -3.58 -12.64
C GLU A 72 10.24 -4.55 -13.76
N LYS A 73 9.08 -5.21 -13.64
CA LYS A 73 8.65 -6.23 -14.59
C LYS A 73 8.07 -5.66 -15.88
N TYR A 74 7.27 -4.60 -15.79
CA TYR A 74 6.46 -4.10 -16.89
C TYR A 74 6.78 -2.67 -17.31
N GLY A 75 7.62 -1.95 -16.58
CA GLY A 75 7.81 -0.51 -16.78
C GLY A 75 6.59 0.31 -16.34
N THR A 76 5.78 -0.24 -15.43
CA THR A 76 4.56 0.40 -14.91
C THR A 76 4.84 1.80 -14.38
N GLU A 77 3.99 2.75 -14.76
CA GLU A 77 3.96 4.09 -14.16
C GLU A 77 3.32 4.00 -12.77
N LEU A 78 4.09 4.31 -11.74
CA LEU A 78 3.69 4.12 -10.34
C LEU A 78 3.18 5.44 -9.75
N TRP A 79 1.99 5.43 -9.20
CA TRP A 79 1.40 6.53 -8.42
C TRP A 79 1.30 6.08 -6.97
N LEU A 80 2.19 6.60 -6.13
CA LEU A 80 2.45 6.13 -4.78
C LEU A 80 1.83 7.09 -3.78
N LEU A 81 0.66 6.75 -3.28
CA LEU A 81 -0.10 7.58 -2.34
C LEU A 81 0.21 7.13 -0.91
N ASP A 82 0.72 8.05 -0.09
CA ASP A 82 0.95 7.84 1.34
C ASP A 82 0.94 9.18 2.09
N GLY A 83 1.08 9.15 3.41
CA GLY A 83 1.29 10.35 4.20
C GLY A 83 2.75 10.79 4.21
N ASN A 84 2.94 12.10 4.15
CA ASN A 84 4.26 12.68 4.33
C ASN A 84 4.46 13.04 5.81
N GLN A 85 5.37 12.35 6.49
CA GLN A 85 5.60 12.52 7.93
C GLN A 85 5.91 13.97 8.34
N LYS A 86 6.53 14.77 7.47
CA LYS A 86 6.80 16.18 7.72
C LYS A 86 5.52 17.01 7.89
N ASN A 87 4.44 16.63 7.22
CA ASN A 87 3.18 17.36 7.21
C ASN A 87 2.22 16.91 8.33
N ASN A 88 2.58 15.85 9.05
CA ASN A 88 1.76 15.29 10.14
C ASN A 88 2.13 15.85 11.51
N VAL A 89 2.47 17.11 11.58
CA VAL A 89 2.77 17.78 12.86
C VAL A 89 1.50 17.95 13.70
N ASP A 90 0.33 17.95 13.07
CA ASP A 90 -0.95 18.06 13.75
C ASP A 90 -1.66 16.70 13.77
N LYS A 91 -1.58 16.04 14.93
CA LYS A 91 -2.22 14.75 15.17
C LYS A 91 -3.74 14.78 15.03
N SER A 92 -4.35 15.96 15.08
CA SER A 92 -5.80 16.14 14.94
C SER A 92 -6.29 15.82 13.53
N ASP A 93 -5.50 16.10 12.50
CA ASP A 93 -5.88 15.85 11.11
C ASP A 93 -5.79 14.37 10.74
N THR A 94 -4.96 13.60 11.43
CA THR A 94 -4.90 12.16 11.24
C THR A 94 -6.15 11.42 11.75
N ALA A 95 -6.96 12.10 12.56
CA ALA A 95 -8.25 11.58 13.05
C ALA A 95 -9.25 11.24 11.93
N SER A 96 -9.16 11.94 10.80
CA SER A 96 -10.07 11.73 9.66
C SER A 96 -9.84 10.38 8.95
N TYR A 97 -8.68 9.78 9.09
CA TYR A 97 -8.35 8.49 8.45
C TYR A 97 -8.78 7.25 9.26
N GLY A 98 -9.35 7.43 10.44
CA GLY A 98 -10.05 6.43 11.24
C GLY A 98 -9.50 5.02 11.20
N LYS A 99 -8.44 4.73 11.97
CA LYS A 99 -8.10 3.34 12.26
C LYS A 99 -9.32 2.62 12.83
N TRP A 100 -9.54 1.38 12.42
CA TRP A 100 -10.51 0.50 13.05
C TRP A 100 -10.24 0.39 14.56
N ASN A 101 -11.09 0.96 15.39
CA ASN A 101 -11.08 0.85 16.86
C ASN A 101 -9.83 1.38 17.58
N THR A 102 -9.10 2.34 17.06
CA THR A 102 -8.01 2.98 17.78
C THR A 102 -8.23 4.49 17.87
N THR A 103 -7.82 5.05 18.99
CA THR A 103 -7.69 6.49 19.15
C THR A 103 -6.63 7.02 18.19
N THR A 104 -6.80 8.22 17.72
CA THR A 104 -6.07 8.89 16.64
C THR A 104 -4.57 9.07 16.88
N ASP A 105 -4.06 8.73 18.05
CA ASP A 105 -2.70 9.01 18.46
C ASP A 105 -1.62 8.13 17.81
N ASP A 106 -2.02 7.08 17.07
CA ASP A 106 -1.12 6.05 16.58
C ASP A 106 -0.94 6.01 15.06
N LEU A 107 -1.28 7.09 14.35
CA LEU A 107 -1.06 7.18 12.91
C LEU A 107 0.33 7.75 12.64
N TYR A 108 1.29 6.87 12.52
CA TYR A 108 2.61 7.22 12.05
C TYR A 108 2.74 6.78 10.60
N PHE A 109 3.14 7.71 9.74
CA PHE A 109 3.63 7.36 8.42
C PHE A 109 5.08 6.90 8.53
N TYR A 110 5.44 5.90 7.73
CA TYR A 110 6.72 5.22 7.87
C TYR A 110 7.92 6.08 7.45
N HIS A 111 7.69 7.18 6.70
CA HIS A 111 8.76 7.95 6.08
C HIS A 111 8.31 9.37 5.73
N THR A 112 9.30 10.21 5.42
CA THR A 112 9.07 11.45 4.65
C THR A 112 9.18 11.16 3.16
N PHE A 113 8.56 11.98 2.32
CA PHE A 113 8.71 11.83 0.88
C PHE A 113 10.14 12.05 0.39
N ASP A 114 10.90 12.96 1.00
CA ASP A 114 12.32 13.12 0.66
C ASP A 114 13.09 11.81 0.91
N PHE A 115 12.78 11.10 1.98
CA PHE A 115 13.43 9.82 2.27
C PHE A 115 12.98 8.75 1.27
N LEU A 116 11.68 8.64 1.01
CA LEU A 116 11.15 7.67 0.07
C LEU A 116 11.70 7.91 -1.33
N ASP A 117 11.70 9.16 -1.80
CA ASP A 117 12.24 9.55 -3.11
C ASP A 117 13.70 9.15 -3.26
N ALA A 118 14.56 9.53 -2.29
CA ALA A 118 15.96 9.15 -2.28
C ALA A 118 16.18 7.64 -2.36
N LYS A 119 15.31 6.86 -1.67
CA LYS A 119 15.39 5.40 -1.67
C LYS A 119 14.90 4.76 -2.96
N LEU A 120 13.85 5.28 -3.56
CA LEU A 120 13.38 4.84 -4.86
C LEU A 120 14.43 5.07 -5.94
N GLN A 121 15.09 6.23 -5.92
CA GLN A 121 16.20 6.56 -6.83
C GLN A 121 17.41 5.64 -6.62
N GLU A 122 17.83 5.40 -5.37
CA GLU A 122 18.92 4.48 -5.02
C GLU A 122 18.65 3.06 -5.56
N LEU A 123 17.39 2.62 -5.54
CA LEU A 123 16.96 1.32 -6.04
C LEU A 123 16.73 1.30 -7.56
N GLY A 124 16.98 2.42 -8.25
CA GLY A 124 16.81 2.52 -9.69
C GLY A 124 15.36 2.50 -10.15
N THR A 125 14.41 2.77 -9.24
CA THR A 125 12.99 2.88 -9.58
C THR A 125 12.78 4.05 -10.53
N LYS A 126 12.04 3.82 -11.59
CA LYS A 126 11.74 4.83 -12.61
C LYS A 126 10.24 5.04 -12.68
N ASN A 127 9.86 6.18 -13.25
CA ASN A 127 8.48 6.41 -13.65
C ASN A 127 7.49 6.37 -12.48
N TYR A 128 7.73 7.16 -11.43
CA TYR A 128 6.86 7.23 -10.25
C TYR A 128 6.48 8.67 -9.89
N HIS A 129 5.32 8.78 -9.23
CA HIS A 129 4.77 10.00 -8.65
C HIS A 129 4.49 9.76 -7.17
N LEU A 130 4.93 10.66 -6.30
CA LEU A 130 4.63 10.63 -4.88
C LEU A 130 3.43 11.54 -4.60
N ILE A 131 2.38 11.00 -4.00
CA ILE A 131 1.13 11.70 -3.74
C ILE A 131 0.87 11.77 -2.24
N ASP A 132 0.80 12.99 -1.71
CA ASP A 132 0.47 13.20 -0.30
C ASP A 132 -1.03 13.01 -0.05
N THR A 133 -1.38 12.16 0.91
CA THR A 133 -2.77 11.94 1.32
C THR A 133 -3.47 13.20 1.82
N ASN A 134 -2.71 14.20 2.30
CA ASN A 134 -3.26 15.48 2.73
C ASN A 134 -3.52 16.45 1.56
N ASN A 135 -2.94 16.17 0.38
CA ASN A 135 -3.12 16.99 -0.82
C ASN A 135 -3.04 16.08 -2.05
N ILE A 136 -4.12 15.36 -2.32
CA ILE A 136 -4.19 14.43 -3.45
C ILE A 136 -4.33 15.22 -4.75
N ASP A 137 -3.21 15.44 -5.41
CA ASP A 137 -3.14 16.13 -6.71
C ASP A 137 -2.91 15.09 -7.83
N ILE A 138 -4.00 14.55 -8.34
CA ILE A 138 -4.03 13.66 -9.51
C ILE A 138 -4.98 14.28 -10.53
N ALA A 139 -4.47 14.57 -11.73
CA ALA A 139 -5.27 15.16 -12.78
C ALA A 139 -6.48 14.27 -13.13
N GLU A 140 -7.62 14.87 -13.46
CA GLU A 140 -8.91 14.16 -13.60
C GLU A 140 -8.95 13.14 -14.74
N ASP A 141 -8.14 13.34 -15.77
CA ASP A 141 -7.99 12.47 -16.92
C ASP A 141 -7.07 11.26 -16.66
N VAL A 142 -6.33 11.26 -15.55
CA VAL A 142 -5.50 10.13 -15.17
C VAL A 142 -6.38 8.97 -14.71
N LYS A 143 -6.22 7.83 -15.36
CA LYS A 143 -6.90 6.57 -15.04
C LYS A 143 -5.89 5.46 -14.85
N PHE A 144 -6.18 4.55 -13.92
CA PHE A 144 -5.30 3.44 -13.55
C PHE A 144 -5.80 2.11 -14.09
N ASP A 145 -4.88 1.27 -14.53
CA ASP A 145 -5.17 -0.12 -14.89
C ASP A 145 -5.33 -0.99 -13.64
N LEU A 146 -4.52 -0.66 -12.62
CA LEU A 146 -4.52 -1.36 -11.33
C LEU A 146 -4.52 -0.35 -10.18
N ILE A 147 -5.40 -0.58 -9.21
CA ILE A 147 -5.37 0.11 -7.91
C ILE A 147 -5.10 -0.94 -6.84
N THR A 148 -4.09 -0.71 -6.02
CA THR A 148 -3.70 -1.62 -4.93
C THR A 148 -3.68 -0.92 -3.59
N SER A 149 -3.79 -1.73 -2.53
CA SER A 149 -3.42 -1.31 -1.19
C SER A 149 -2.98 -2.52 -0.37
N TRP A 150 -1.76 -2.46 0.14
CA TRP A 150 -1.13 -3.53 0.90
C TRP A 150 -1.07 -3.16 2.38
N LEU A 151 -1.90 -3.82 3.22
CA LEU A 151 -1.97 -3.58 4.67
C LEU A 151 -2.34 -2.12 5.05
N SER A 152 -2.96 -1.35 4.17
CA SER A 152 -3.38 0.02 4.41
C SER A 152 -4.89 0.19 4.25
N CYS A 153 -5.37 0.64 3.11
CA CYS A 153 -6.79 0.77 2.79
C CYS A 153 -7.46 -0.62 2.81
N GLY A 154 -8.49 -0.79 3.63
CA GLY A 154 -9.16 -2.08 3.86
C GLY A 154 -8.59 -2.87 5.04
N HIS A 155 -7.38 -2.54 5.50
CA HIS A 155 -6.75 -3.19 6.65
C HIS A 155 -6.58 -2.26 7.86
N HIS A 156 -5.93 -1.12 7.71
CA HIS A 156 -5.77 -0.10 8.74
C HIS A 156 -6.85 0.96 8.66
N TYR A 157 -7.33 1.26 7.47
CA TYR A 157 -8.38 2.23 7.18
C TYR A 157 -9.56 1.57 6.48
N PRO A 158 -10.80 2.07 6.67
CA PRO A 158 -11.96 1.62 5.90
C PRO A 158 -11.76 1.91 4.41
N VAL A 159 -12.18 0.99 3.55
CA VAL A 159 -12.13 1.18 2.08
C VAL A 159 -12.90 2.43 1.66
N LYS A 160 -14.01 2.74 2.34
CA LYS A 160 -14.83 3.93 2.08
C LYS A 160 -14.06 5.26 2.09
N THR A 161 -12.91 5.32 2.79
CA THR A 161 -12.05 6.50 2.83
C THR A 161 -11.56 6.91 1.43
N TYR A 162 -11.37 5.93 0.55
CA TYR A 162 -10.80 6.15 -0.78
C TYR A 162 -11.73 5.74 -1.94
N ILE A 163 -13.00 5.41 -1.66
CA ILE A 163 -13.94 4.97 -2.71
C ILE A 163 -14.10 6.04 -3.80
N ASP A 164 -14.24 7.30 -3.43
CA ASP A 164 -14.43 8.39 -4.40
C ASP A 164 -13.18 8.61 -5.25
N LEU A 165 -11.99 8.52 -4.63
CA LEU A 165 -10.72 8.55 -5.35
C LEU A 165 -10.63 7.39 -6.34
N MET A 166 -10.92 6.18 -5.90
CA MET A 166 -10.90 4.99 -6.76
C MET A 166 -11.92 5.11 -7.90
N LYS A 167 -13.16 5.56 -7.62
CA LYS A 167 -14.18 5.80 -8.66
C LYS A 167 -13.71 6.85 -9.68
N LYS A 168 -13.18 7.98 -9.20
CA LYS A 168 -12.71 9.09 -10.03
C LYS A 168 -11.62 8.64 -11.00
N HIS A 169 -10.70 7.79 -10.55
CA HIS A 169 -9.50 7.40 -11.30
C HIS A 169 -9.57 5.98 -11.89
N SER A 170 -10.75 5.36 -11.91
CA SER A 170 -11.00 4.10 -12.59
C SER A 170 -11.51 4.30 -14.02
N HIS A 171 -11.26 3.32 -14.86
CA HIS A 171 -11.94 3.08 -16.12
C HIS A 171 -12.60 1.69 -16.13
N LYS A 172 -13.30 1.33 -17.20
CA LYS A 172 -14.09 0.07 -17.26
C LYS A 172 -13.29 -1.22 -17.04
N ASN A 173 -11.97 -1.18 -17.27
CA ASN A 173 -11.09 -2.34 -17.13
C ASN A 173 -10.18 -2.23 -15.90
N THR A 174 -10.32 -1.20 -15.07
CA THR A 174 -9.51 -1.05 -13.86
C THR A 174 -9.77 -2.22 -12.92
N ARG A 175 -8.69 -2.83 -12.46
CA ARG A 175 -8.71 -3.85 -11.42
C ARG A 175 -8.39 -3.20 -10.08
N ILE A 176 -9.12 -3.54 -9.04
CA ILE A 176 -8.89 -3.01 -7.69
C ILE A 176 -8.62 -4.17 -6.76
N ILE A 177 -7.39 -4.24 -6.24
CA ILE A 177 -6.93 -5.36 -5.42
C ILE A 177 -6.40 -4.83 -4.09
N LEU A 178 -7.07 -5.20 -3.01
CA LEU A 178 -6.82 -4.69 -1.68
C LEU A 178 -6.63 -5.81 -0.65
N ASP A 179 -5.82 -5.53 0.36
CA ASP A 179 -5.77 -6.33 1.58
C ASP A 179 -6.95 -5.97 2.49
N ILE A 180 -7.95 -6.83 2.58
CA ILE A 180 -9.13 -6.63 3.42
C ILE A 180 -9.00 -7.40 4.73
N ARG A 181 -9.33 -6.72 5.82
CA ARG A 181 -9.32 -7.29 7.16
C ARG A 181 -10.41 -8.35 7.35
N CYS A 182 -10.04 -9.45 7.99
CA CYS A 182 -10.95 -10.54 8.34
C CYS A 182 -11.10 -10.67 9.86
N LYS A 183 -12.28 -11.11 10.33
CA LYS A 183 -12.58 -11.39 11.73
C LYS A 183 -12.89 -12.87 11.91
N GLY A 184 -11.97 -13.59 12.55
CA GLY A 184 -12.16 -15.01 12.90
C GLY A 184 -11.84 -15.97 11.76
N THR A 185 -12.48 -15.82 10.60
CA THR A 185 -12.26 -16.64 9.41
C THR A 185 -11.81 -15.79 8.23
N LYS A 186 -11.18 -16.40 7.23
CA LYS A 186 -10.69 -15.70 6.03
C LYS A 186 -11.80 -15.15 5.11
N THR A 187 -13.03 -15.54 5.34
CA THR A 187 -14.20 -15.11 4.54
C THR A 187 -15.10 -14.14 5.29
N ASN A 188 -14.82 -13.90 6.57
CA ASN A 188 -15.58 -12.92 7.35
C ASN A 188 -14.92 -11.55 7.26
N PHE A 189 -15.10 -10.90 6.13
CA PHE A 189 -14.57 -9.57 5.86
C PHE A 189 -15.28 -8.51 6.68
N ILE A 190 -14.56 -7.48 7.08
CA ILE A 190 -15.11 -6.32 7.78
C ILE A 190 -14.89 -5.04 6.99
N GLY A 191 -15.84 -4.09 7.10
CA GLY A 191 -15.76 -2.80 6.42
C GLY A 191 -15.96 -2.88 4.91
N VAL A 192 -16.89 -3.71 4.50
CA VAL A 192 -17.22 -3.97 3.08
C VAL A 192 -18.30 -3.03 2.54
N ASP A 193 -18.44 -1.83 3.11
CA ASP A 193 -19.44 -0.85 2.66
C ASP A 193 -18.99 -0.17 1.36
N GLY A 194 -19.89 -0.15 0.36
CA GLY A 194 -19.69 0.55 -0.91
C GLY A 194 -18.90 -0.23 -1.97
N PHE A 195 -18.65 -1.53 -1.75
CA PHE A 195 -18.03 -2.43 -2.73
C PHE A 195 -18.45 -3.88 -2.54
N GLU A 196 -18.26 -4.67 -3.59
CA GLU A 196 -18.42 -6.13 -3.58
C GLU A 196 -17.05 -6.80 -3.72
N ILE A 197 -16.86 -7.93 -3.03
CA ILE A 197 -15.68 -8.79 -3.24
C ILE A 197 -15.97 -9.69 -4.43
N VAL A 198 -15.18 -9.53 -5.48
CA VAL A 198 -15.28 -10.32 -6.72
C VAL A 198 -14.56 -11.65 -6.57
N ASN A 199 -13.35 -11.63 -6.00
CA ASN A 199 -12.54 -12.82 -5.85
C ASN A 199 -11.52 -12.68 -4.70
N VAL A 200 -11.09 -13.81 -4.16
CA VAL A 200 -9.94 -13.90 -3.25
C VAL A 200 -8.70 -14.23 -4.07
N VAL A 201 -7.79 -13.27 -4.19
CA VAL A 201 -6.55 -13.39 -4.97
C VAL A 201 -5.50 -14.17 -4.17
N SER A 202 -5.40 -13.87 -2.87
CA SER A 202 -4.48 -14.57 -1.97
C SER A 202 -5.01 -14.58 -0.54
N ASP A 203 -4.88 -15.71 0.11
CA ASP A 203 -5.22 -15.89 1.53
C ASP A 203 -3.96 -16.03 2.43
N ALA A 204 -2.78 -15.76 1.87
CA ALA A 204 -1.49 -15.88 2.56
C ALA A 204 -1.32 -14.94 3.77
N GLY A 205 -2.24 -13.98 3.94
CA GLY A 205 -2.29 -13.06 5.09
C GLY A 205 -2.68 -13.70 6.43
N GLY A 206 -2.94 -15.00 6.45
CA GLY A 206 -3.39 -15.73 7.65
C GLY A 206 -4.85 -15.47 7.98
N LYS A 207 -5.26 -15.63 9.26
CA LYS A 207 -6.66 -15.50 9.68
C LYS A 207 -7.15 -14.05 9.78
N LYS A 208 -6.27 -13.06 9.61
CA LYS A 208 -6.59 -11.64 9.88
C LYS A 208 -6.85 -10.82 8.64
N ARG A 209 -6.45 -11.29 7.45
CA ARG A 209 -6.64 -10.60 6.17
C ARG A 209 -6.61 -11.56 4.99
N ALA A 210 -7.20 -11.12 3.89
CA ALA A 210 -6.99 -11.71 2.57
C ALA A 210 -6.77 -10.58 1.55
N THR A 211 -6.02 -10.86 0.51
CA THR A 211 -5.90 -10.01 -0.66
C THR A 211 -7.05 -10.35 -1.60
N VAL A 212 -7.88 -9.40 -1.90
CA VAL A 212 -9.10 -9.60 -2.68
C VAL A 212 -9.20 -8.63 -3.83
N GLU A 213 -9.85 -9.04 -4.90
CA GLU A 213 -10.35 -8.12 -5.91
C GLU A 213 -11.73 -7.62 -5.49
N ILE A 214 -11.95 -6.32 -5.63
CA ILE A 214 -13.22 -5.68 -5.35
C ILE A 214 -13.80 -5.00 -6.58
N LYS A 215 -15.12 -4.82 -6.58
CA LYS A 215 -15.88 -3.99 -7.50
C LYS A 215 -16.60 -2.90 -6.71
N LEU A 216 -16.42 -1.65 -7.11
CA LEU A 216 -17.13 -0.53 -6.50
C LEU A 216 -18.62 -0.56 -6.91
N ILE A 217 -19.49 -0.22 -5.96
CA ILE A 217 -20.94 -0.12 -6.15
C ILE A 217 -21.34 1.32 -6.45
#